data_e5cbb1f18220de58015054a5acf4f329
#
_entry.id   e5cbb1f18220de58015054a5acf4f329
#
_cell.length_a   1.000
_cell.length_b   1.000
_cell.length_c   1.000
_cell.angle_alpha   90.00
_cell.angle_beta   90.00
_cell.angle_gamma   90.00
#
_symmetry.space_group_name_H-M   'P 1'
#
loop_
_entity.id
_entity.type
_entity.pdbx_description
1 polymer ?
#
loop_
_entity_poly.entity_id
_entity_poly.type
_entity_poly.pdbx_seq_one_letter_code
_entity_poly.pdbx_strand_id
1 'polypeptide(L)'
;MRAFPSLPLALVALACVSEHGPLTNRMAQSSTRYLTRAARQPVSWQPWGREAFALAARLDRPVLLYVGADDCRSCAAMDREVYEDAALGSMIDSLFVPVRVDRDERPDVAERYEAAVRWLAGLSGYPVTAFLTPDGSAFFGGTYFPADDPVTGRGLKQILPEVAKSYRERRAFIVQHAALVRELTRTRDAQARSVLRPAAIEAEVNAVRGSLRLAVASRGALGSFTHTQAVSLMLVTYRRTGDSSYLDAARAALDLMVDFADSTGADGARDEPPTLVRAGLVRALAPAWALTGEARYGAALLALLNRLTRDVGRTTFADQEAYVIGSVLNGPPGLGASAATRALSALDALLRRAYAPGRGVRHSATAGPGVLLQDQVQLAGACLAAYRRSGGRRYLLVAEDLASVLDRDFADSAVGGYFDSSTGDPTAPALPDRAKPVLDGLLPGGNASAAQVLLELAEATGDPRYRQRAEATLEALAGAVSREGTRAASYLAAAEQALDAHGHDWLQRH
;
A
#
# COMPACT_ATOMS: atom_id res chain seq x y z
N MET A 1 -73.51 -48.14 -14.15
CA MET A 1 -72.07 -48.39 -14.08
C MET A 1 -71.34 -47.16 -14.52
N ARG A 2 -70.84 -46.37 -13.58
CA ARG A 2 -70.08 -45.14 -13.84
C ARG A 2 -68.64 -45.48 -13.50
N ALA A 3 -67.72 -45.34 -14.49
CA ALA A 3 -66.31 -45.54 -14.33
C ALA A 3 -65.69 -44.30 -13.70
N PHE A 4 -64.92 -44.49 -12.64
CA PHE A 4 -64.05 -43.47 -12.06
C PHE A 4 -62.72 -43.43 -12.83
N PRO A 5 -62.18 -42.22 -13.17
CA PRO A 5 -60.82 -42.12 -13.73
C PRO A 5 -59.78 -42.16 -12.61
N SER A 6 -58.81 -43.07 -12.76
CA SER A 6 -57.61 -43.17 -11.91
C SER A 6 -56.69 -41.98 -12.14
N LEU A 7 -56.43 -41.20 -11.07
CA LEU A 7 -55.45 -40.12 -11.01
C LEU A 7 -54.01 -40.73 -10.87
N PRO A 8 -53.04 -40.33 -11.67
CA PRO A 8 -51.67 -40.80 -11.46
C PRO A 8 -51.03 -40.01 -10.28
N LEU A 9 -50.54 -40.76 -9.31
CA LEU A 9 -49.73 -40.23 -8.20
C LEU A 9 -48.38 -39.77 -8.76
N ALA A 10 -48.19 -38.46 -8.95
CA ALA A 10 -46.90 -37.88 -9.27
C ALA A 10 -46.02 -37.93 -8.01
N LEU A 11 -45.03 -38.83 -7.99
CA LEU A 11 -43.96 -38.78 -7.01
C LEU A 11 -43.15 -37.50 -7.25
N VAL A 12 -43.37 -36.50 -6.42
CA VAL A 12 -42.45 -35.36 -6.30
C VAL A 12 -41.24 -35.88 -5.54
N ALA A 13 -40.19 -36.24 -6.28
CA ALA A 13 -38.87 -36.42 -5.70
C ALA A 13 -38.41 -35.05 -5.18
N LEU A 14 -38.54 -34.82 -3.87
CA LEU A 14 -37.79 -33.75 -3.20
C LEU A 14 -36.31 -34.12 -3.37
N ALA A 15 -35.67 -33.58 -4.41
CA ALA A 15 -34.24 -33.45 -4.45
C ALA A 15 -33.87 -32.54 -3.28
N CYS A 16 -33.32 -33.11 -2.20
CA CYS A 16 -32.53 -32.35 -1.24
C CYS A 16 -31.36 -31.79 -2.03
N VAL A 17 -31.54 -30.61 -2.60
CA VAL A 17 -30.43 -29.78 -3.01
C VAL A 17 -29.71 -29.47 -1.71
N SER A 18 -28.56 -30.10 -1.48
CA SER A 18 -27.70 -29.73 -0.39
C SER A 18 -27.42 -28.23 -0.61
N GLU A 19 -27.90 -27.36 0.28
CA GLU A 19 -27.69 -25.90 0.24
C GLU A 19 -26.20 -25.56 0.26
N HIS A 20 -25.33 -26.55 0.30
CA HIS A 20 -23.88 -26.47 0.41
C HIS A 20 -23.24 -27.26 -0.73
N GLY A 21 -23.45 -26.82 -1.96
CA GLY A 21 -22.64 -27.27 -3.10
C GLY A 21 -21.14 -27.04 -2.81
N PRO A 22 -20.25 -27.83 -3.45
CA PRO A 22 -18.81 -27.63 -3.29
C PRO A 22 -18.44 -26.20 -3.68
N LEU A 23 -17.47 -25.59 -2.94
CA LEU A 23 -16.92 -24.30 -3.30
C LEU A 23 -16.43 -24.35 -4.75
N THR A 24 -16.57 -23.26 -5.48
CA THR A 24 -16.09 -23.14 -6.86
C THR A 24 -15.12 -21.97 -6.97
N ASN A 25 -14.06 -22.17 -7.77
CA ASN A 25 -13.10 -21.11 -8.03
C ASN A 25 -13.74 -20.00 -8.89
N ARG A 26 -13.77 -18.78 -8.38
CA ARG A 26 -14.42 -17.62 -9.01
C ARG A 26 -13.43 -16.64 -9.66
N MET A 27 -12.15 -16.98 -9.76
CA MET A 27 -11.10 -16.07 -10.25
C MET A 27 -11.15 -15.80 -11.76
N ALA A 28 -11.85 -16.62 -12.55
CA ALA A 28 -11.91 -16.45 -14.01
C ALA A 28 -12.50 -15.10 -14.47
N GLN A 29 -13.32 -14.47 -13.63
CA GLN A 29 -13.99 -13.19 -13.92
C GLN A 29 -13.30 -12.00 -13.23
N SER A 30 -12.14 -12.21 -12.60
CA SER A 30 -11.43 -11.15 -11.90
C SER A 30 -10.82 -10.15 -12.86
N SER A 31 -10.58 -8.93 -12.36
CA SER A 31 -10.13 -7.77 -13.12
C SER A 31 -8.64 -7.81 -13.47
N THR A 32 -7.82 -8.48 -12.65
CA THR A 32 -6.37 -8.49 -12.80
C THR A 32 -5.84 -9.79 -13.37
N ARG A 33 -4.68 -9.71 -14.05
CA ARG A 33 -4.00 -10.90 -14.57
C ARG A 33 -3.54 -11.82 -13.44
N TYR A 34 -3.11 -11.26 -12.33
CA TYR A 34 -2.70 -12.03 -11.15
C TYR A 34 -3.83 -12.93 -10.65
N LEU A 35 -5.04 -12.38 -10.50
CA LEU A 35 -6.19 -13.13 -10.04
C LEU A 35 -6.70 -14.12 -11.09
N THR A 36 -6.79 -13.72 -12.37
CA THR A 36 -7.27 -14.61 -13.43
C THR A 36 -6.39 -15.83 -13.66
N ARG A 37 -5.08 -15.75 -13.41
CA ARG A 37 -4.20 -16.93 -13.41
C ARG A 37 -4.59 -17.96 -12.36
N ALA A 38 -5.02 -17.50 -11.19
CA ALA A 38 -5.46 -18.39 -10.11
C ALA A 38 -6.75 -19.17 -10.42
N ALA A 39 -7.47 -18.82 -11.49
CA ALA A 39 -8.62 -19.61 -11.97
C ALA A 39 -8.26 -21.04 -12.37
N ARG A 40 -6.97 -21.32 -12.65
CA ARG A 40 -6.48 -22.67 -13.01
C ARG A 40 -6.03 -23.48 -11.80
N GLN A 41 -5.95 -22.86 -10.63
CA GLN A 41 -5.54 -23.56 -9.41
C GLN A 41 -6.67 -24.44 -8.87
N PRO A 42 -6.35 -25.56 -8.23
CA PRO A 42 -7.34 -26.47 -7.64
C PRO A 42 -8.09 -25.88 -6.44
N VAL A 43 -7.59 -24.80 -5.85
CA VAL A 43 -8.23 -24.08 -4.74
C VAL A 43 -9.46 -23.31 -5.23
N SER A 44 -10.57 -23.42 -4.54
CA SER A 44 -11.83 -22.73 -4.87
C SER A 44 -11.85 -21.26 -4.42
N TRP A 45 -10.91 -20.46 -4.94
CA TRP A 45 -10.70 -19.07 -4.60
C TRP A 45 -11.96 -18.23 -4.77
N GLN A 46 -12.26 -17.42 -3.75
CA GLN A 46 -13.30 -16.39 -3.76
C GLN A 46 -12.68 -15.00 -3.92
N PRO A 47 -13.30 -14.07 -4.65
CA PRO A 47 -12.90 -12.68 -4.66
C PRO A 47 -13.16 -12.05 -3.29
N TRP A 48 -12.37 -11.03 -2.96
CA TRP A 48 -12.61 -10.22 -1.78
C TRP A 48 -13.97 -9.51 -1.89
N GLY A 49 -14.80 -9.61 -0.86
CA GLY A 49 -16.10 -8.93 -0.82
C GLY A 49 -17.08 -9.57 0.16
N ARG A 50 -18.21 -8.92 0.35
CA ARG A 50 -19.26 -9.34 1.31
C ARG A 50 -19.72 -10.78 1.08
N GLU A 51 -19.77 -11.23 -0.16
CA GLU A 51 -20.23 -12.60 -0.50
C GLU A 51 -19.32 -13.67 0.09
N ALA A 52 -17.99 -13.48 0.05
CA ALA A 52 -17.03 -14.44 0.60
C ALA A 52 -17.18 -14.57 2.14
N PHE A 53 -17.33 -13.44 2.84
CA PHE A 53 -17.52 -13.44 4.28
C PHE A 53 -18.88 -13.95 4.71
N ALA A 54 -19.95 -13.64 3.97
CA ALA A 54 -21.28 -14.23 4.18
C ALA A 54 -21.24 -15.76 3.94
N LEU A 55 -20.48 -16.22 2.95
CA LEU A 55 -20.25 -17.65 2.69
C LEU A 55 -19.51 -18.31 3.87
N ALA A 56 -18.47 -17.66 4.40
CA ALA A 56 -17.72 -18.14 5.56
C ALA A 56 -18.62 -18.27 6.82
N ALA A 57 -19.45 -17.26 7.06
CA ALA A 57 -20.42 -17.28 8.16
C ALA A 57 -21.45 -18.41 8.00
N ARG A 58 -22.00 -18.60 6.79
CA ARG A 58 -23.00 -19.64 6.49
C ARG A 58 -22.43 -21.05 6.61
N LEU A 59 -21.16 -21.25 6.17
CA LEU A 59 -20.49 -22.54 6.25
C LEU A 59 -19.87 -22.82 7.62
N ASP A 60 -19.89 -21.85 8.50
CA ASP A 60 -19.22 -21.88 9.81
C ASP A 60 -17.72 -22.21 9.71
N ARG A 61 -17.03 -21.61 8.72
CA ARG A 61 -15.61 -21.82 8.44
C ARG A 61 -14.83 -20.51 8.56
N PRO A 62 -13.59 -20.56 9.04
CA PRO A 62 -12.71 -19.38 8.97
C PRO A 62 -12.34 -19.10 7.51
N VAL A 63 -11.97 -17.84 7.25
CA VAL A 63 -11.44 -17.42 5.96
C VAL A 63 -9.91 -17.66 5.95
N LEU A 64 -9.41 -18.25 4.86
CA LEU A 64 -8.00 -18.22 4.51
C LEU A 64 -7.80 -17.11 3.50
N LEU A 65 -7.24 -15.98 3.94
CA LEU A 65 -6.90 -14.85 3.10
C LEU A 65 -5.48 -14.99 2.57
N TYR A 66 -5.32 -14.87 1.26
CA TYR A 66 -4.03 -14.80 0.61
C TYR A 66 -3.93 -13.52 -0.22
N VAL A 67 -2.93 -12.68 0.10
CA VAL A 67 -2.64 -11.44 -0.60
C VAL A 67 -1.28 -11.55 -1.27
N GLY A 68 -1.24 -11.33 -2.58
CA GLY A 68 -0.01 -11.35 -3.35
C GLY A 68 -0.08 -10.44 -4.57
N ALA A 69 0.90 -10.52 -5.46
CA ALA A 69 0.97 -9.71 -6.66
C ALA A 69 1.74 -10.41 -7.79
N ASP A 70 1.64 -9.85 -8.99
CA ASP A 70 2.24 -10.43 -10.21
C ASP A 70 3.77 -10.38 -10.19
N ASP A 71 4.35 -9.38 -9.57
CA ASP A 71 5.79 -9.12 -9.47
C ASP A 71 6.43 -9.66 -8.17
N CYS A 72 5.67 -10.37 -7.36
CA CYS A 72 6.11 -10.97 -6.11
C CYS A 72 6.63 -12.40 -6.35
N ARG A 73 7.95 -12.60 -6.20
CA ARG A 73 8.61 -13.92 -6.41
C ARG A 73 8.19 -14.96 -5.38
N SER A 74 8.15 -14.56 -4.12
CA SER A 74 7.71 -15.42 -3.02
C SER A 74 6.24 -15.81 -3.20
N CYS A 75 5.39 -14.91 -3.75
CA CYS A 75 4.02 -15.25 -4.12
C CYS A 75 3.99 -16.31 -5.22
N ALA A 76 4.80 -16.16 -6.27
CA ALA A 76 4.89 -17.13 -7.36
C ALA A 76 5.47 -18.49 -6.90
N ALA A 77 6.39 -18.47 -5.92
CA ALA A 77 6.91 -19.70 -5.32
C ALA A 77 5.80 -20.43 -4.54
N MET A 78 5.07 -19.70 -3.68
CA MET A 78 3.98 -20.26 -2.89
C MET A 78 2.81 -20.74 -3.77
N ASP A 79 2.54 -20.08 -4.89
CA ASP A 79 1.56 -20.53 -5.87
C ASP A 79 1.92 -21.94 -6.38
N ARG A 80 3.18 -22.16 -6.81
CA ARG A 80 3.64 -23.46 -7.34
C ARG A 80 3.70 -24.55 -6.28
N GLU A 81 4.18 -24.22 -5.08
CA GLU A 81 4.43 -25.21 -4.03
C GLU A 81 3.17 -25.61 -3.25
N VAL A 82 2.22 -24.69 -3.12
CA VAL A 82 1.06 -24.84 -2.26
C VAL A 82 -0.24 -24.87 -3.06
N TYR A 83 -0.50 -23.82 -3.84
CA TYR A 83 -1.83 -23.61 -4.40
C TYR A 83 -2.07 -24.33 -5.73
N GLU A 84 -1.03 -24.88 -6.37
CA GLU A 84 -1.13 -25.78 -7.51
C GLU A 84 -1.20 -27.27 -7.09
N ASP A 85 -0.98 -27.59 -5.78
CA ASP A 85 -1.15 -28.95 -5.23
C ASP A 85 -2.63 -29.27 -5.01
N ALA A 86 -3.13 -30.30 -5.71
CA ALA A 86 -4.55 -30.67 -5.63
C ALA A 86 -4.98 -31.20 -4.25
N ALA A 87 -4.07 -31.85 -3.51
CA ALA A 87 -4.37 -32.39 -2.18
C ALA A 87 -4.48 -31.22 -1.16
N LEU A 88 -3.56 -30.24 -1.24
CA LEU A 88 -3.65 -29.03 -0.44
C LEU A 88 -4.88 -28.19 -0.81
N GLY A 89 -5.19 -28.05 -2.10
CA GLY A 89 -6.40 -27.37 -2.56
C GLY A 89 -7.66 -27.98 -1.98
N SER A 90 -7.79 -29.30 -2.04
CA SER A 90 -8.93 -30.02 -1.43
C SER A 90 -8.99 -29.84 0.09
N MET A 91 -7.85 -29.86 0.77
CA MET A 91 -7.77 -29.62 2.22
C MET A 91 -8.22 -28.20 2.56
N ILE A 92 -7.73 -27.19 1.83
CA ILE A 92 -8.11 -25.77 2.00
C ILE A 92 -9.64 -25.63 1.84
N ASP A 93 -10.20 -26.14 0.76
CA ASP A 93 -11.63 -26.02 0.45
C ASP A 93 -12.53 -26.75 1.48
N SER A 94 -12.02 -27.78 2.12
CA SER A 94 -12.77 -28.50 3.15
C SER A 94 -12.79 -27.77 4.50
N LEU A 95 -11.74 -27.01 4.82
CA LEU A 95 -11.50 -26.42 6.14
C LEU A 95 -11.78 -24.92 6.19
N PHE A 96 -11.66 -24.20 5.08
CA PHE A 96 -11.71 -22.74 5.00
C PHE A 96 -12.60 -22.26 3.85
N VAL A 97 -12.91 -20.97 3.86
CA VAL A 97 -13.30 -20.24 2.66
C VAL A 97 -12.07 -19.48 2.16
N PRO A 98 -11.45 -19.93 1.05
CA PRO A 98 -10.24 -19.30 0.54
C PRO A 98 -10.58 -17.99 -0.20
N VAL A 99 -9.95 -16.90 0.19
CA VAL A 99 -10.08 -15.58 -0.43
C VAL A 99 -8.72 -15.15 -0.98
N ARG A 100 -8.70 -14.78 -2.26
CA ARG A 100 -7.48 -14.30 -2.92
C ARG A 100 -7.61 -12.82 -3.27
N VAL A 101 -6.55 -12.06 -2.97
CA VAL A 101 -6.49 -10.61 -3.20
C VAL A 101 -5.23 -10.26 -3.98
N ASP A 102 -5.38 -9.42 -4.98
CA ASP A 102 -4.26 -8.74 -5.62
C ASP A 102 -3.91 -7.49 -4.78
N ARG A 103 -2.66 -7.45 -4.30
CA ARG A 103 -2.11 -6.37 -3.50
C ARG A 103 -2.28 -5.01 -4.19
N ASP A 104 -2.03 -4.97 -5.48
CA ASP A 104 -2.00 -3.73 -6.24
C ASP A 104 -3.41 -3.26 -6.61
N GLU A 105 -4.37 -4.19 -6.77
CA GLU A 105 -5.80 -3.86 -6.95
C GLU A 105 -6.46 -3.41 -5.65
N ARG A 106 -6.04 -3.97 -4.50
CA ARG A 106 -6.64 -3.70 -3.19
C ARG A 106 -5.54 -3.35 -2.16
N PRO A 107 -4.84 -2.23 -2.34
CA PRO A 107 -3.82 -1.79 -1.40
C PRO A 107 -4.38 -1.54 0.01
N ASP A 108 -5.64 -1.10 0.13
CA ASP A 108 -6.37 -0.94 1.39
C ASP A 108 -6.48 -2.26 2.19
N VAL A 109 -6.81 -3.35 1.51
CA VAL A 109 -6.86 -4.71 2.10
C VAL A 109 -5.45 -5.21 2.42
N ALA A 110 -4.53 -5.03 1.47
CA ALA A 110 -3.16 -5.51 1.57
C ALA A 110 -2.42 -4.90 2.78
N GLU A 111 -2.46 -3.59 2.93
CA GLU A 111 -1.84 -2.86 4.05
C GLU A 111 -2.45 -3.24 5.39
N ARG A 112 -3.78 -3.37 5.45
CA ARG A 112 -4.50 -3.77 6.66
C ARG A 112 -4.04 -5.13 7.18
N TYR A 113 -3.98 -6.14 6.31
CA TYR A 113 -3.62 -7.49 6.74
C TYR A 113 -2.11 -7.71 6.88
N GLU A 114 -1.29 -6.94 6.16
CA GLU A 114 0.15 -6.86 6.44
C GLU A 114 0.40 -6.31 7.85
N ALA A 115 -0.31 -5.24 8.23
CA ALA A 115 -0.23 -4.70 9.58
C ALA A 115 -0.72 -5.69 10.66
N ALA A 116 -1.80 -6.43 10.39
CA ALA A 116 -2.31 -7.45 11.29
C ALA A 116 -1.30 -8.62 11.47
N VAL A 117 -0.70 -9.09 10.37
CA VAL A 117 0.33 -10.15 10.40
C VAL A 117 1.59 -9.66 11.12
N ARG A 118 2.01 -8.43 10.88
CA ARG A 118 3.14 -7.83 11.60
C ARG A 118 2.87 -7.79 13.11
N TRP A 119 1.65 -7.45 13.51
CA TRP A 119 1.27 -7.44 14.91
C TRP A 119 1.23 -8.85 15.53
N LEU A 120 0.67 -9.83 14.79
CA LEU A 120 0.48 -11.22 15.26
C LEU A 120 1.79 -12.02 15.29
N ALA A 121 2.65 -11.83 14.28
CA ALA A 121 3.81 -12.70 14.02
C ALA A 121 5.15 -11.95 13.98
N GLY A 122 5.16 -10.60 14.02
CA GLY A 122 6.38 -9.81 13.83
C GLY A 122 6.95 -9.83 12.41
N LEU A 123 6.17 -10.33 11.44
CA LEU A 123 6.58 -10.51 10.03
C LEU A 123 5.97 -9.42 9.16
N SER A 124 6.72 -8.96 8.15
CA SER A 124 6.32 -7.97 7.16
C SER A 124 6.64 -8.42 5.74
N GLY A 125 5.91 -7.92 4.77
CA GLY A 125 6.12 -8.19 3.34
C GLY A 125 5.11 -9.16 2.76
N TYR A 126 5.32 -9.53 1.49
CA TYR A 126 4.41 -10.37 0.71
C TYR A 126 5.06 -11.70 0.32
N PRO A 127 4.23 -12.77 0.17
CA PRO A 127 2.78 -12.80 0.33
C PRO A 127 2.33 -12.55 1.77
N VAL A 128 1.09 -12.11 1.95
CA VAL A 128 0.41 -12.13 3.25
C VAL A 128 -0.55 -13.32 3.26
N THR A 129 -0.40 -14.20 4.24
CA THR A 129 -1.34 -15.29 4.50
C THR A 129 -1.94 -15.06 5.88
N ALA A 130 -3.25 -14.84 5.94
CA ALA A 130 -3.95 -14.57 7.19
C ALA A 130 -5.19 -15.47 7.35
N PHE A 131 -5.47 -15.89 8.57
CA PHE A 131 -6.66 -16.64 8.92
C PHE A 131 -7.61 -15.72 9.69
N LEU A 132 -8.83 -15.57 9.13
CA LEU A 132 -9.79 -14.59 9.60
C LEU A 132 -11.05 -15.26 10.13
N THR A 133 -11.67 -14.64 11.10
CA THR A 133 -13.05 -14.91 11.47
C THR A 133 -14.00 -14.40 10.37
N PRO A 134 -15.26 -14.86 10.30
CA PRO A 134 -16.20 -14.41 9.27
C PRO A 134 -16.55 -12.91 9.31
N ASP A 135 -16.20 -12.20 10.38
CA ASP A 135 -16.28 -10.73 10.46
C ASP A 135 -15.03 -10.02 9.93
N GLY A 136 -14.05 -10.78 9.40
CA GLY A 136 -12.82 -10.25 8.81
C GLY A 136 -11.69 -9.95 9.81
N SER A 137 -11.82 -10.32 11.08
CA SER A 137 -10.79 -10.10 12.08
C SER A 137 -9.72 -11.19 12.02
N ALA A 138 -8.44 -10.80 11.91
CA ALA A 138 -7.32 -11.75 11.84
C ALA A 138 -7.00 -12.34 13.21
N PHE A 139 -6.81 -13.68 13.30
CA PHE A 139 -6.43 -14.36 14.53
C PHE A 139 -5.13 -15.17 14.43
N PHE A 140 -4.66 -15.45 13.22
CA PHE A 140 -3.38 -16.09 12.94
C PHE A 140 -2.91 -15.70 11.55
N GLY A 141 -1.60 -15.71 11.30
CA GLY A 141 -1.06 -15.42 9.98
C GLY A 141 0.44 -15.38 9.96
N GLY A 142 0.96 -15.15 8.76
CA GLY A 142 2.36 -15.02 8.43
C GLY A 142 2.53 -14.51 7.02
N THR A 143 3.74 -14.58 6.52
CA THR A 143 4.04 -14.22 5.14
C THR A 143 4.06 -15.49 4.27
N TYR A 144 5.23 -16.01 3.96
CA TYR A 144 5.41 -17.23 3.20
C TYR A 144 5.25 -18.47 4.07
N PHE A 145 4.46 -19.44 3.60
CA PHE A 145 4.33 -20.77 4.21
C PHE A 145 4.68 -21.82 3.14
N PRO A 146 5.74 -22.60 3.28
CA PRO A 146 6.02 -23.73 2.40
C PRO A 146 4.96 -24.81 2.57
N ALA A 147 4.77 -25.68 1.58
CA ALA A 147 3.89 -26.83 1.70
C ALA A 147 4.32 -27.77 2.84
N ASP A 148 5.62 -28.08 2.86
CA ASP A 148 6.32 -28.79 3.92
C ASP A 148 7.58 -27.99 4.30
N ASP A 149 7.81 -27.77 5.58
CA ASP A 149 9.04 -27.12 6.04
C ASP A 149 10.03 -28.19 6.54
N PRO A 150 11.12 -28.44 5.81
CA PRO A 150 12.09 -29.47 6.19
C PRO A 150 12.90 -29.11 7.44
N VAL A 151 12.93 -27.84 7.83
CA VAL A 151 13.68 -27.37 9.01
C VAL A 151 12.86 -27.51 10.28
N THR A 152 11.62 -27.06 10.28
CA THR A 152 10.73 -27.09 11.45
C THR A 152 9.79 -28.29 11.45
N GLY A 153 9.62 -28.97 10.32
CA GLY A 153 8.64 -30.01 10.10
C GLY A 153 7.19 -29.51 10.10
N ARG A 154 6.96 -28.20 9.97
CA ARG A 154 5.65 -27.56 10.10
C ARG A 154 5.31 -26.65 8.91
N GLY A 155 5.11 -27.25 7.76
CA GLY A 155 4.58 -26.55 6.59
C GLY A 155 3.04 -26.35 6.65
N LEU A 156 2.49 -25.84 5.57
CA LEU A 156 1.06 -25.51 5.51
C LEU A 156 0.17 -26.77 5.66
N LYS A 157 0.66 -27.96 5.25
CA LYS A 157 -0.04 -29.23 5.44
C LYS A 157 -0.36 -29.53 6.91
N GLN A 158 0.51 -29.14 7.82
CA GLN A 158 0.33 -29.32 9.27
C GLN A 158 -0.45 -28.16 9.89
N ILE A 159 -0.20 -26.95 9.43
CA ILE A 159 -0.80 -25.72 9.96
C ILE A 159 -2.32 -25.66 9.67
N LEU A 160 -2.76 -26.01 8.48
CA LEU A 160 -4.18 -25.92 8.09
C LEU A 160 -5.12 -26.71 9.02
N PRO A 161 -4.89 -28.03 9.27
CA PRO A 161 -5.74 -28.79 10.19
C PRO A 161 -5.69 -28.25 11.63
N GLU A 162 -4.50 -27.80 12.10
CA GLU A 162 -4.34 -27.25 13.46
C GLU A 162 -5.13 -25.94 13.64
N VAL A 163 -5.06 -25.04 12.68
CA VAL A 163 -5.81 -23.77 12.71
C VAL A 163 -7.31 -24.05 12.67
N ALA A 164 -7.78 -24.91 11.77
CA ALA A 164 -9.19 -25.26 11.66
C ALA A 164 -9.71 -25.95 12.93
N LYS A 165 -8.91 -26.85 13.53
CA LYS A 165 -9.23 -27.50 14.80
C LYS A 165 -9.33 -26.45 15.92
N SER A 166 -8.33 -25.60 16.07
CA SER A 166 -8.31 -24.53 17.08
C SER A 166 -9.51 -23.59 16.94
N TYR A 167 -9.88 -23.23 15.70
CA TYR A 167 -11.04 -22.38 15.45
C TYR A 167 -12.34 -23.05 15.92
N ARG A 168 -12.54 -24.35 15.69
CA ARG A 168 -13.73 -25.06 16.16
C ARG A 168 -13.76 -25.25 17.68
N GLU A 169 -12.64 -25.66 18.27
CA GLU A 169 -12.58 -26.03 19.69
C GLU A 169 -12.49 -24.82 20.62
N ARG A 170 -11.90 -23.69 20.16
CA ARG A 170 -11.64 -22.48 20.97
C ARG A 170 -12.29 -21.24 20.37
N ARG A 171 -13.41 -21.40 19.70
CA ARG A 171 -14.06 -20.35 18.91
C ARG A 171 -14.26 -19.04 19.69
N ALA A 172 -14.86 -19.11 20.88
CA ALA A 172 -15.11 -17.92 21.68
C ALA A 172 -13.82 -17.14 22.01
N PHE A 173 -12.76 -17.85 22.37
CA PHE A 173 -11.46 -17.27 22.64
C PHE A 173 -10.86 -16.65 21.37
N ILE A 174 -10.91 -17.36 20.23
CA ILE A 174 -10.37 -16.86 18.95
C ILE A 174 -11.12 -15.58 18.49
N VAL A 175 -12.45 -15.57 18.57
CA VAL A 175 -13.25 -14.40 18.20
C VAL A 175 -12.91 -13.21 19.09
N GLN A 176 -12.80 -13.41 20.40
CA GLN A 176 -12.42 -12.35 21.34
C GLN A 176 -10.99 -11.85 21.08
N HIS A 177 -10.04 -12.74 20.85
CA HIS A 177 -8.64 -12.40 20.54
C HIS A 177 -8.52 -11.65 19.21
N ALA A 178 -9.20 -12.12 18.16
CA ALA A 178 -9.24 -11.47 16.86
C ALA A 178 -9.83 -10.05 16.93
N ALA A 179 -10.91 -9.88 17.69
CA ALA A 179 -11.50 -8.56 17.96
C ALA A 179 -10.52 -7.63 18.70
N LEU A 180 -9.75 -8.16 19.65
CA LEU A 180 -8.73 -7.40 20.35
C LEU A 180 -7.58 -6.99 19.41
N VAL A 181 -7.09 -7.89 18.55
CA VAL A 181 -6.07 -7.57 17.52
C VAL A 181 -6.56 -6.43 16.64
N ARG A 182 -7.79 -6.53 16.16
CA ARG A 182 -8.41 -5.51 15.34
C ARG A 182 -8.52 -4.17 16.06
N GLU A 183 -8.95 -4.18 17.33
CA GLU A 183 -9.05 -2.97 18.13
C GLU A 183 -7.67 -2.34 18.39
N LEU A 184 -6.66 -3.11 18.72
CA LEU A 184 -5.30 -2.63 18.98
C LEU A 184 -4.66 -2.04 17.70
N THR A 185 -4.86 -2.64 16.54
CA THR A 185 -4.40 -2.08 15.28
C THR A 185 -5.12 -0.78 14.92
N ARG A 186 -6.41 -0.68 15.22
CA ARG A 186 -7.23 0.52 15.01
C ARG A 186 -6.93 1.65 16.01
N THR A 187 -6.80 1.30 17.32
CA THR A 187 -6.61 2.29 18.40
C THR A 187 -5.23 2.92 18.35
N ARG A 188 -4.24 2.23 17.78
CA ARG A 188 -2.92 2.79 17.53
C ARG A 188 -3.01 4.06 16.68
N ASP A 189 -3.88 4.07 15.68
CA ASP A 189 -4.10 5.24 14.82
C ASP A 189 -4.89 6.34 15.54
N ALA A 190 -5.83 5.97 16.41
CA ALA A 190 -6.73 6.91 17.09
C ALA A 190 -6.11 7.60 18.33
N GLN A 191 -5.16 6.94 19.03
CA GLN A 191 -4.48 7.50 20.21
C GLN A 191 -3.21 8.30 19.85
N ALA A 192 -2.96 8.49 18.59
CA ALA A 192 -1.70 8.98 18.05
C ALA A 192 -1.55 10.51 18.10
N ARG A 193 -2.60 11.26 18.50
CA ARG A 193 -2.55 12.72 18.44
C ARG A 193 -1.49 13.31 19.39
N SER A 194 -0.55 14.04 18.84
CA SER A 194 0.48 14.77 19.59
C SER A 194 0.90 16.01 18.80
N VAL A 195 1.20 17.06 19.51
CA VAL A 195 1.79 18.27 18.92
C VAL A 195 3.12 17.92 18.25
N LEU A 196 3.37 18.45 17.07
CA LEU A 196 4.65 18.34 16.38
C LEU A 196 5.74 19.05 17.18
N ARG A 197 6.47 18.31 17.97
CA ARG A 197 7.60 18.83 18.75
C ARG A 197 8.90 18.60 18.00
N PRO A 198 9.69 19.64 17.70
CA PRO A 198 10.96 19.50 16.97
C PRO A 198 11.86 18.41 17.55
N ALA A 199 12.05 18.37 18.88
CA ALA A 199 12.88 17.38 19.53
C ALA A 199 12.35 15.93 19.38
N ALA A 200 11.03 15.71 19.33
CA ALA A 200 10.46 14.38 19.13
C ALA A 200 10.67 13.94 17.67
N ILE A 201 10.45 14.84 16.71
CA ILE A 201 10.73 14.55 15.29
C ILE A 201 12.20 14.25 15.08
N GLU A 202 13.11 15.05 15.65
CA GLU A 202 14.55 14.83 15.57
C GLU A 202 14.96 13.48 16.13
N ALA A 203 14.39 13.04 17.25
CA ALA A 203 14.65 11.72 17.83
C ALA A 203 14.28 10.58 16.88
N GLU A 204 13.11 10.64 16.24
CA GLU A 204 12.67 9.64 15.27
C GLU A 204 13.49 9.69 13.96
N VAL A 205 13.85 10.87 13.47
CA VAL A 205 14.76 11.05 12.32
C VAL A 205 16.12 10.42 12.61
N ASN A 206 16.67 10.61 13.83
CA ASN A 206 17.92 9.99 14.25
C ASN A 206 17.81 8.46 14.34
N ALA A 207 16.66 7.91 14.74
CA ALA A 207 16.40 6.47 14.72
C ALA A 207 16.38 5.92 13.28
N VAL A 208 15.74 6.63 12.33
CA VAL A 208 15.77 6.29 10.89
C VAL A 208 17.20 6.34 10.35
N ARG A 209 17.99 7.38 10.70
CA ARG A 209 19.40 7.49 10.32
C ARG A 209 20.22 6.30 10.83
N GLY A 210 19.98 5.88 12.08
CA GLY A 210 20.62 4.69 12.67
C GLY A 210 20.28 3.41 11.92
N SER A 211 19.00 3.21 11.61
CA SER A 211 18.52 2.06 10.82
C SER A 211 19.13 2.03 9.40
N LEU A 212 19.22 3.19 8.74
CA LEU A 212 19.82 3.31 7.42
C LEU A 212 21.33 2.97 7.45
N ARG A 213 22.06 3.45 8.46
CA ARG A 213 23.48 3.10 8.66
C ARG A 213 23.70 1.60 8.90
N LEU A 214 22.83 0.95 9.66
CA LEU A 214 22.89 -0.51 9.86
C LEU A 214 22.64 -1.26 8.54
N ALA A 215 21.67 -0.82 7.75
CA ALA A 215 21.40 -1.40 6.43
C ALA A 215 22.59 -1.23 5.48
N VAL A 216 23.26 -0.07 5.50
CA VAL A 216 24.51 0.17 4.76
C VAL A 216 25.61 -0.80 5.19
N ALA A 217 25.82 -0.95 6.51
CA ALA A 217 26.87 -1.81 7.06
C ALA A 217 26.68 -3.30 6.72
N SER A 218 25.43 -3.76 6.66
CA SER A 218 25.08 -5.17 6.35
C SER A 218 25.18 -5.53 4.88
N ARG A 219 25.34 -4.57 3.98
CA ARG A 219 25.44 -4.72 2.50
C ARG A 219 24.31 -5.53 1.82
N GLY A 220 23.35 -6.07 2.57
CA GLY A 220 22.37 -7.02 2.03
C GLY A 220 20.94 -6.49 1.91
N ALA A 221 20.61 -5.41 2.60
CA ALA A 221 19.23 -4.99 2.79
C ALA A 221 18.83 -3.72 2.01
N LEU A 222 19.79 -2.98 1.43
CA LEU A 222 19.51 -1.71 0.74
C LEU A 222 18.86 -1.93 -0.63
N GLY A 223 17.86 -1.12 -0.97
CA GLY A 223 17.17 -1.12 -2.27
C GLY A 223 15.68 -1.42 -2.17
N SER A 224 15.08 -1.42 -0.96
CA SER A 224 13.63 -1.38 -0.80
C SER A 224 13.13 0.04 -1.02
N PHE A 225 11.84 0.15 -1.31
CA PHE A 225 11.17 1.45 -1.46
C PHE A 225 11.35 2.32 -0.20
N THR A 226 11.17 1.76 1.00
CA THR A 226 11.30 2.48 2.26
C THR A 226 12.71 3.04 2.49
N HIS A 227 13.76 2.40 1.96
CA HIS A 227 15.12 2.95 2.04
C HIS A 227 15.29 4.18 1.14
N THR A 228 14.62 4.24 -0.03
CA THR A 228 14.66 5.45 -0.87
C THR A 228 13.97 6.62 -0.18
N GLN A 229 12.89 6.37 0.58
CA GLN A 229 12.22 7.38 1.39
C GLN A 229 13.10 7.85 2.56
N ALA A 230 13.80 6.91 3.22
CA ALA A 230 14.75 7.25 4.29
C ALA A 230 15.90 8.15 3.80
N VAL A 231 16.42 7.89 2.60
CA VAL A 231 17.42 8.78 1.97
C VAL A 231 16.82 10.17 1.70
N SER A 232 15.60 10.24 1.16
CA SER A 232 14.91 11.52 0.91
C SER A 232 14.72 12.30 2.22
N LEU A 233 14.35 11.62 3.31
CA LEU A 233 14.27 12.22 4.64
C LEU A 233 15.61 12.79 5.09
N MET A 234 16.71 12.05 4.96
CA MET A 234 18.05 12.56 5.33
C MET A 234 18.40 13.84 4.58
N LEU A 235 18.07 13.92 3.28
CA LEU A 235 18.33 15.12 2.47
C LEU A 235 17.45 16.31 2.87
N VAL A 236 16.19 16.08 3.21
CA VAL A 236 15.29 17.12 3.74
C VAL A 236 15.79 17.65 5.07
N THR A 237 16.16 16.76 5.99
CA THR A 237 16.68 17.13 7.32
C THR A 237 18.01 17.88 7.19
N TYR A 238 18.92 17.46 6.30
CA TYR A 238 20.15 18.20 6.01
C TYR A 238 19.86 19.63 5.53
N ARG A 239 18.92 19.80 4.60
CA ARG A 239 18.55 21.13 4.09
C ARG A 239 18.03 22.06 5.19
N ARG A 240 17.25 21.54 6.14
CA ARG A 240 16.72 22.31 7.27
C ARG A 240 17.78 22.61 8.32
N THR A 241 18.64 21.66 8.68
CA THR A 241 19.53 21.76 9.85
C THR A 241 20.95 22.19 9.52
N GLY A 242 21.42 21.93 8.28
CA GLY A 242 22.82 22.09 7.91
C GLY A 242 23.76 21.02 8.47
N ASP A 243 23.27 20.04 9.25
CA ASP A 243 24.10 18.98 9.84
C ASP A 243 24.53 17.97 8.78
N SER A 244 25.82 17.99 8.43
CA SER A 244 26.42 17.14 7.40
C SER A 244 26.27 15.64 7.67
N SER A 245 26.06 15.23 8.92
CA SER A 245 25.89 13.81 9.27
C SER A 245 24.67 13.15 8.61
N TYR A 246 23.65 13.94 8.26
CA TYR A 246 22.50 13.48 7.49
C TYR A 246 22.85 13.32 6.01
N LEU A 247 23.60 14.25 5.43
CA LEU A 247 24.08 14.16 4.05
C LEU A 247 25.02 12.96 3.89
N ASP A 248 25.92 12.72 4.85
CA ASP A 248 26.84 11.58 4.83
C ASP A 248 26.08 10.23 4.89
N ALA A 249 25.01 10.15 5.69
CA ALA A 249 24.16 8.98 5.75
C ALA A 249 23.40 8.74 4.43
N ALA A 250 22.89 9.81 3.80
CA ALA A 250 22.26 9.75 2.50
C ALA A 250 23.22 9.29 1.41
N ARG A 251 24.44 9.85 1.35
CA ARG A 251 25.49 9.48 0.39
C ARG A 251 25.87 8.02 0.52
N ALA A 252 26.20 7.56 1.73
CA ALA A 252 26.59 6.17 1.97
C ALA A 252 25.52 5.17 1.51
N ALA A 253 24.24 5.50 1.67
CA ALA A 253 23.14 4.66 1.20
C ALA A 253 22.98 4.74 -0.34
N LEU A 254 23.02 5.94 -0.92
CA LEU A 254 22.89 6.16 -2.35
C LEU A 254 24.00 5.48 -3.14
N ASP A 255 25.24 5.55 -2.65
CA ASP A 255 26.39 4.91 -3.30
C ASP A 255 26.16 3.41 -3.48
N LEU A 256 25.71 2.74 -2.43
CA LEU A 256 25.37 1.31 -2.50
C LEU A 256 24.15 1.02 -3.38
N MET A 257 23.11 1.88 -3.34
CA MET A 257 21.93 1.71 -4.18
C MET A 257 22.26 1.86 -5.66
N VAL A 258 23.12 2.80 -6.02
CA VAL A 258 23.59 3.01 -7.40
C VAL A 258 24.43 1.84 -7.86
N ASP A 259 25.43 1.39 -7.06
CA ASP A 259 26.25 0.22 -7.38
C ASP A 259 25.41 -1.04 -7.60
N PHE A 260 24.40 -1.22 -6.75
CA PHE A 260 23.49 -2.35 -6.86
C PHE A 260 22.61 -2.27 -8.12
N ALA A 261 22.08 -1.07 -8.44
CA ALA A 261 21.30 -0.84 -9.65
C ALA A 261 22.11 -1.10 -10.93
N ASP A 262 23.42 -0.80 -10.92
CA ASP A 262 24.31 -1.04 -12.05
C ASP A 262 24.71 -2.52 -12.18
N SER A 263 24.95 -3.22 -11.06
CA SER A 263 25.46 -4.59 -11.05
C SER A 263 24.42 -5.67 -11.38
N THR A 264 23.16 -5.46 -11.01
CA THR A 264 22.11 -6.50 -11.09
C THR A 264 21.10 -6.28 -12.22
N GLY A 265 21.23 -5.21 -13.00
CA GLY A 265 20.18 -4.80 -13.93
C GLY A 265 18.88 -4.42 -13.22
N ALA A 266 18.91 -4.18 -11.93
CA ALA A 266 17.82 -3.78 -11.04
C ALA A 266 16.59 -4.72 -10.95
N ASP A 267 16.60 -5.86 -11.64
CA ASP A 267 15.41 -6.73 -11.77
C ASP A 267 15.45 -7.92 -10.80
N GLY A 268 16.41 -7.96 -9.93
CA GLY A 268 16.88 -9.26 -9.49
C GLY A 268 16.51 -9.77 -8.14
N ALA A 269 16.19 -9.03 -7.10
CA ALA A 269 16.32 -9.62 -5.77
C ALA A 269 15.13 -9.44 -4.80
N ARG A 270 14.01 -8.79 -5.19
CA ARG A 270 12.99 -8.40 -4.19
C ARG A 270 11.56 -8.55 -4.68
N ASP A 271 10.65 -8.73 -3.74
CA ASP A 271 9.20 -8.83 -3.93
C ASP A 271 8.54 -7.43 -3.99
N GLU A 272 9.24 -6.44 -4.49
CA GLU A 272 8.74 -5.07 -4.71
C GLU A 272 8.75 -4.71 -6.20
N PRO A 273 7.77 -3.91 -6.69
CA PRO A 273 7.74 -3.46 -8.07
C PRO A 273 9.00 -2.69 -8.45
N PRO A 274 9.83 -3.18 -9.38
CA PRO A 274 11.09 -2.52 -9.74
C PRO A 274 10.88 -1.08 -10.22
N THR A 275 9.75 -0.80 -10.87
CA THR A 275 9.39 0.54 -11.37
C THR A 275 9.16 1.52 -10.23
N LEU A 276 8.49 1.12 -9.14
CA LEU A 276 8.26 1.98 -7.98
C LEU A 276 9.54 2.26 -7.22
N VAL A 277 10.39 1.24 -7.03
CA VAL A 277 11.71 1.42 -6.38
C VAL A 277 12.59 2.38 -7.20
N ARG A 278 12.62 2.24 -8.53
CA ARG A 278 13.34 3.17 -9.43
C ARG A 278 12.78 4.59 -9.33
N ALA A 279 11.46 4.73 -9.27
CA ALA A 279 10.81 6.03 -9.11
C ALA A 279 11.18 6.68 -7.75
N GLY A 280 11.21 5.90 -6.67
CA GLY A 280 11.71 6.34 -5.36
C GLY A 280 13.18 6.75 -5.40
N LEU A 281 14.02 5.98 -6.09
CA LEU A 281 15.43 6.31 -6.25
C LEU A 281 15.66 7.59 -7.06
N VAL A 282 14.85 7.87 -8.08
CA VAL A 282 14.86 9.16 -8.80
C VAL A 282 14.57 10.32 -7.85
N ARG A 283 13.55 10.17 -6.97
CA ARG A 283 13.20 11.20 -5.98
C ARG A 283 14.31 11.45 -4.95
N ALA A 284 15.11 10.44 -4.62
CA ALA A 284 16.25 10.55 -3.73
C ALA A 284 17.49 11.13 -4.44
N LEU A 285 17.80 10.66 -5.65
CA LEU A 285 18.99 11.09 -6.41
C LEU A 285 18.88 12.54 -6.91
N ALA A 286 17.71 13.00 -7.33
CA ALA A 286 17.56 14.34 -7.89
C ALA A 286 17.98 15.44 -6.89
N PRO A 287 17.49 15.49 -5.64
CA PRO A 287 17.96 16.44 -4.65
C PRO A 287 19.41 16.18 -4.21
N ALA A 288 19.87 14.93 -4.12
CA ALA A 288 21.24 14.61 -3.79
C ALA A 288 22.23 15.18 -4.82
N TRP A 289 21.95 14.98 -6.12
CA TRP A 289 22.74 15.54 -7.20
C TRP A 289 22.73 17.08 -7.18
N ALA A 290 21.57 17.69 -6.96
CA ALA A 290 21.46 19.15 -6.85
C ALA A 290 22.29 19.73 -5.68
N LEU A 291 22.41 19.02 -4.57
CA LEU A 291 23.17 19.43 -3.38
C LEU A 291 24.67 19.18 -3.53
N THR A 292 25.08 18.10 -4.18
CA THR A 292 26.49 17.65 -4.18
C THR A 292 27.23 17.92 -5.49
N GLY A 293 26.49 18.02 -6.61
CA GLY A 293 27.10 18.12 -7.95
C GLY A 293 27.82 16.85 -8.41
N GLU A 294 27.68 15.71 -7.70
CA GLU A 294 28.42 14.49 -8.01
C GLU A 294 27.99 13.90 -9.36
N ALA A 295 28.94 13.81 -10.29
CA ALA A 295 28.70 13.33 -11.65
C ALA A 295 28.10 11.91 -11.68
N ARG A 296 28.45 11.05 -10.72
CA ARG A 296 27.93 9.70 -10.56
C ARG A 296 26.41 9.71 -10.33
N TYR A 297 25.90 10.60 -9.48
CA TYR A 297 24.47 10.71 -9.23
C TYR A 297 23.71 11.23 -10.45
N GLY A 298 24.31 12.19 -11.18
CA GLY A 298 23.75 12.67 -12.44
C GLY A 298 23.64 11.58 -13.51
N ALA A 299 24.67 10.75 -13.65
CA ALA A 299 24.68 9.62 -14.59
C ALA A 299 23.64 8.55 -14.24
N ALA A 300 23.57 8.15 -12.96
CA ALA A 300 22.56 7.20 -12.46
C ALA A 300 21.14 7.73 -12.63
N LEU A 301 20.92 9.01 -12.32
CA LEU A 301 19.63 9.68 -12.49
C LEU A 301 19.18 9.68 -13.95
N LEU A 302 20.07 10.00 -14.89
CA LEU A 302 19.76 9.96 -16.33
C LEU A 302 19.40 8.56 -16.79
N ALA A 303 20.15 7.54 -16.37
CA ALA A 303 19.87 6.15 -16.70
C ALA A 303 18.50 5.69 -16.18
N LEU A 304 18.15 6.05 -14.92
CA LEU A 304 16.87 5.75 -14.32
C LEU A 304 15.70 6.49 -15.01
N LEU A 305 15.85 7.77 -15.32
CA LEU A 305 14.86 8.54 -16.06
C LEU A 305 14.59 7.93 -17.45
N ASN A 306 15.62 7.49 -18.15
CA ASN A 306 15.48 6.79 -19.43
C ASN A 306 14.74 5.46 -19.31
N ARG A 307 14.94 4.71 -18.21
CA ARG A 307 14.19 3.47 -17.92
C ARG A 307 12.73 3.77 -17.59
N LEU A 308 12.48 4.66 -16.63
CA LEU A 308 11.12 5.05 -16.22
C LEU A 308 10.30 5.63 -17.37
N THR A 309 10.94 6.36 -18.31
CA THR A 309 10.26 6.89 -19.50
C THR A 309 9.64 5.79 -20.37
N ARG A 310 10.19 4.57 -20.36
CA ARG A 310 9.60 3.42 -21.06
C ARG A 310 8.44 2.79 -20.28
N ASP A 311 8.42 2.95 -18.98
CA ASP A 311 7.43 2.34 -18.07
C ASP A 311 6.22 3.27 -17.85
N VAL A 312 6.40 4.59 -18.06
CA VAL A 312 5.29 5.57 -17.97
C VAL A 312 4.17 5.21 -18.94
N GLY A 313 2.94 5.16 -18.42
CA GLY A 313 1.73 4.79 -19.16
C GLY A 313 1.49 3.29 -19.26
N ARG A 314 2.26 2.47 -18.55
CA ARG A 314 2.13 1.00 -18.53
C ARG A 314 1.57 0.43 -17.23
N THR A 315 1.50 1.25 -16.19
CA THR A 315 0.96 0.85 -14.90
C THR A 315 -0.56 0.81 -14.96
N THR A 316 -1.16 -0.21 -14.38
CA THR A 316 -2.62 -0.44 -14.43
C THR A 316 -3.36 0.47 -13.45
N PHE A 317 -2.75 0.75 -12.30
CA PHE A 317 -3.37 1.45 -11.18
C PHE A 317 -2.97 2.91 -11.13
N ALA A 318 -3.93 3.78 -10.78
CA ALA A 318 -3.78 5.22 -10.89
C ALA A 318 -2.75 5.81 -9.93
N ASP A 319 -2.68 5.29 -8.70
CA ASP A 319 -1.72 5.69 -7.67
C ASP A 319 -0.26 5.43 -8.09
N GLN A 320 0.03 4.20 -8.54
CA GLN A 320 1.35 3.80 -8.99
C GLN A 320 1.79 4.59 -10.22
N GLU A 321 0.88 4.75 -11.21
CA GLU A 321 1.18 5.53 -12.40
C GLU A 321 1.44 7.00 -12.10
N ALA A 322 0.60 7.60 -11.26
CA ALA A 322 0.77 8.98 -10.82
C ALA A 322 2.11 9.17 -10.06
N TYR A 323 2.48 8.22 -9.20
CA TYR A 323 3.76 8.26 -8.48
C TYR A 323 4.96 8.22 -9.45
N VAL A 324 4.94 7.32 -10.44
CA VAL A 324 6.00 7.22 -11.46
C VAL A 324 6.08 8.50 -12.29
N ILE A 325 4.94 9.01 -12.78
CA ILE A 325 4.86 10.27 -13.54
C ILE A 325 5.43 11.42 -12.71
N GLY A 326 4.96 11.58 -11.47
CA GLY A 326 5.43 12.63 -10.56
C GLY A 326 6.93 12.55 -10.29
N SER A 327 7.48 11.34 -10.18
CA SER A 327 8.92 11.13 -9.98
C SER A 327 9.74 11.58 -11.18
N VAL A 328 9.27 11.30 -12.40
CA VAL A 328 9.93 11.79 -13.63
C VAL A 328 9.84 13.31 -13.74
N LEU A 329 8.69 13.91 -13.42
CA LEU A 329 8.48 15.37 -13.51
C LEU A 329 9.28 16.15 -12.47
N ASN A 330 9.58 15.56 -11.31
CA ASN A 330 10.47 16.12 -10.29
C ASN A 330 11.97 15.98 -10.61
N GLY A 331 12.32 15.32 -11.72
CA GLY A 331 13.70 15.29 -12.22
C GLY A 331 14.21 16.69 -12.56
N PRO A 332 15.54 16.93 -12.55
CA PRO A 332 16.13 18.24 -12.81
C PRO A 332 15.78 18.77 -14.22
N PRO A 333 15.56 20.08 -14.38
CA PRO A 333 15.18 20.69 -15.65
C PRO A 333 16.14 20.40 -16.82
N GLY A 334 17.43 20.28 -16.57
CA GLY A 334 18.48 20.02 -17.56
C GLY A 334 18.65 18.56 -17.98
N LEU A 335 18.06 17.62 -17.23
CA LEU A 335 18.18 16.18 -17.49
C LEU A 335 16.83 15.63 -17.97
N GLY A 336 16.84 14.88 -19.08
CA GLY A 336 15.67 14.12 -19.50
C GLY A 336 14.49 14.95 -20.01
N ALA A 337 14.70 16.00 -20.83
CA ALA A 337 13.61 16.81 -21.39
C ALA A 337 12.55 15.98 -22.13
N SER A 338 12.97 14.96 -22.88
CA SER A 338 12.07 14.02 -23.56
C SER A 338 11.26 13.16 -22.56
N ALA A 339 11.85 12.81 -21.41
CA ALA A 339 11.18 12.09 -20.34
C ALA A 339 10.06 12.95 -19.73
N ALA A 340 10.33 14.23 -19.46
CA ALA A 340 9.34 15.16 -18.93
C ALA A 340 8.16 15.37 -19.90
N THR A 341 8.42 15.53 -21.20
CA THR A 341 7.37 15.65 -22.23
C THR A 341 6.48 14.40 -22.26
N ARG A 342 7.09 13.22 -22.22
CA ARG A 342 6.34 11.95 -22.18
C ARG A 342 5.54 11.81 -20.89
N ALA A 343 6.10 12.19 -19.75
CA ALA A 343 5.42 12.15 -18.44
C ALA A 343 4.21 13.10 -18.41
N LEU A 344 4.31 14.31 -18.99
CA LEU A 344 3.17 15.23 -19.12
C LEU A 344 2.07 14.64 -20.00
N SER A 345 2.44 14.01 -21.13
CA SER A 345 1.47 13.36 -22.01
C SER A 345 0.77 12.19 -21.32
N ALA A 346 1.50 11.41 -20.51
CA ALA A 346 0.94 10.32 -19.74
C ALA A 346 0.03 10.82 -18.60
N LEU A 347 0.41 11.92 -17.92
CA LEU A 347 -0.45 12.57 -16.94
C LEU A 347 -1.78 13.01 -17.57
N ASP A 348 -1.74 13.62 -18.75
CA ASP A 348 -2.95 14.01 -19.45
C ASP A 348 -3.82 12.80 -19.83
N ALA A 349 -3.21 11.67 -20.18
CA ALA A 349 -3.93 10.43 -20.44
C ALA A 349 -4.55 9.84 -19.16
N LEU A 350 -3.81 9.86 -18.05
CA LEU A 350 -4.29 9.42 -16.74
C LEU A 350 -5.47 10.27 -16.25
N LEU A 351 -5.37 11.60 -16.38
CA LEU A 351 -6.47 12.52 -16.07
C LEU A 351 -7.74 12.21 -16.87
N ARG A 352 -7.61 11.98 -18.16
CA ARG A 352 -8.77 11.65 -19.01
C ARG A 352 -9.45 10.35 -18.66
N ARG A 353 -8.69 9.31 -18.21
CA ARG A 353 -9.26 7.97 -17.96
C ARG A 353 -9.74 7.77 -16.53
N ALA A 354 -9.11 8.40 -15.53
CA ALA A 354 -9.30 8.07 -14.13
C ALA A 354 -9.88 9.22 -13.28
N TYR A 355 -9.62 10.47 -13.64
CA TYR A 355 -10.06 11.64 -12.87
C TYR A 355 -11.42 12.15 -13.36
N ALA A 356 -12.29 12.47 -12.40
CA ALA A 356 -13.54 13.15 -12.62
C ALA A 356 -13.67 14.35 -11.66
N PRO A 357 -13.85 15.59 -12.18
CA PRO A 357 -13.94 16.79 -11.36
C PRO A 357 -14.97 16.65 -10.23
N GLY A 358 -14.60 17.01 -9.02
CA GLY A 358 -15.42 16.91 -7.82
C GLY A 358 -15.75 15.49 -7.35
N ARG A 359 -15.29 14.45 -8.06
CA ARG A 359 -15.48 13.03 -7.69
C ARG A 359 -14.19 12.30 -7.38
N GLY A 360 -13.04 12.91 -7.71
CA GLY A 360 -11.72 12.34 -7.48
C GLY A 360 -11.28 11.36 -8.55
N VAL A 361 -10.39 10.45 -8.18
CA VAL A 361 -9.68 9.51 -9.05
C VAL A 361 -10.14 8.09 -8.76
N ARG A 362 -10.48 7.34 -9.81
CA ARG A 362 -10.75 5.90 -9.71
C ARG A 362 -9.43 5.13 -9.79
N HIS A 363 -9.29 4.13 -8.94
CA HIS A 363 -8.08 3.31 -8.84
C HIS A 363 -7.74 2.58 -10.14
N SER A 364 -8.75 2.04 -10.81
CA SER A 364 -8.61 1.31 -12.07
C SER A 364 -9.76 1.60 -13.03
N ALA A 365 -9.58 1.30 -14.32
CA ALA A 365 -10.63 1.41 -15.34
C ALA A 365 -11.67 0.29 -15.25
N THR A 366 -11.31 -0.85 -14.65
CA THR A 366 -12.19 -2.01 -14.41
C THR A 366 -12.88 -1.88 -13.06
N ALA A 367 -13.92 -2.70 -12.82
CA ALA A 367 -14.59 -2.75 -11.53
C ALA A 367 -13.59 -3.16 -10.43
N GLY A 368 -13.29 -2.24 -9.52
CA GLY A 368 -12.36 -2.41 -8.40
C GLY A 368 -12.85 -1.64 -7.18
N PRO A 369 -12.02 -1.45 -6.18
CA PRO A 369 -12.36 -0.55 -5.08
C PRO A 369 -12.71 0.82 -5.66
N GLY A 370 -13.66 1.51 -5.06
CA GLY A 370 -14.10 2.80 -5.55
C GLY A 370 -12.99 3.85 -5.57
N VAL A 371 -13.05 4.81 -4.69
CA VAL A 371 -12.10 5.92 -4.60
C VAL A 371 -11.20 5.70 -3.38
N LEU A 372 -9.91 5.50 -3.59
CA LEU A 372 -8.92 5.32 -2.52
C LEU A 372 -8.13 6.60 -2.27
N LEU A 373 -7.70 6.81 -1.03
CA LEU A 373 -6.86 7.94 -0.61
C LEU A 373 -5.58 8.03 -1.45
N GLN A 374 -4.92 6.90 -1.64
CA GLN A 374 -3.63 6.82 -2.32
C GLN A 374 -3.70 7.38 -3.75
N ASP A 375 -4.77 7.07 -4.49
CA ASP A 375 -4.99 7.61 -5.85
C ASP A 375 -5.07 9.14 -5.86
N GLN A 376 -5.81 9.71 -4.88
CA GLN A 376 -6.01 11.15 -4.81
C GLN A 376 -4.70 11.88 -4.55
N VAL A 377 -3.96 11.44 -3.52
CA VAL A 377 -2.73 12.11 -3.09
C VAL A 377 -1.59 11.95 -4.10
N GLN A 378 -1.46 10.77 -4.73
CA GLN A 378 -0.42 10.56 -5.74
C GLN A 378 -0.71 11.35 -7.02
N LEU A 379 -1.96 11.41 -7.47
CA LEU A 379 -2.31 12.23 -8.64
C LEU A 379 -2.18 13.71 -8.36
N ALA A 380 -2.58 14.20 -7.18
CA ALA A 380 -2.38 15.58 -6.77
C ALA A 380 -0.90 15.96 -6.77
N GLY A 381 -0.03 15.11 -6.20
CA GLY A 381 1.43 15.30 -6.22
C GLY A 381 2.02 15.31 -7.64
N ALA A 382 1.55 14.42 -8.53
CA ALA A 382 1.95 14.43 -9.93
C ALA A 382 1.50 15.71 -10.66
N CYS A 383 0.29 16.21 -10.37
CA CYS A 383 -0.22 17.46 -10.91
C CYS A 383 0.60 18.67 -10.41
N LEU A 384 0.97 18.73 -9.14
CA LEU A 384 1.83 19.77 -8.59
C LEU A 384 3.23 19.73 -9.22
N ALA A 385 3.81 18.55 -9.43
CA ALA A 385 5.05 18.40 -10.16
C ALA A 385 4.93 18.89 -11.63
N ALA A 386 3.82 18.59 -12.29
CA ALA A 386 3.53 19.07 -13.64
C ALA A 386 3.35 20.60 -13.70
N TYR A 387 2.69 21.18 -12.70
CA TYR A 387 2.56 22.63 -12.56
C TYR A 387 3.92 23.31 -12.41
N ARG A 388 4.78 22.84 -11.49
CA ARG A 388 6.15 23.36 -11.31
C ARG A 388 7.00 23.23 -12.58
N ARG A 389 6.81 22.12 -13.31
CA ARG A 389 7.60 21.84 -14.53
C ARG A 389 7.19 22.64 -15.74
N SER A 390 5.90 22.90 -15.93
CA SER A 390 5.34 23.47 -17.16
C SER A 390 4.68 24.85 -17.00
N GLY A 391 4.41 25.30 -15.77
CA GLY A 391 3.58 26.48 -15.48
C GLY A 391 2.09 26.29 -15.79
N GLY A 392 1.68 25.06 -16.17
CA GLY A 392 0.33 24.78 -16.63
C GLY A 392 -0.71 24.85 -15.49
N ARG A 393 -1.41 25.97 -15.34
CA ARG A 393 -2.38 26.24 -14.26
C ARG A 393 -3.47 25.17 -14.13
N ARG A 394 -3.83 24.47 -15.21
CA ARG A 394 -4.82 23.39 -15.20
C ARG A 394 -4.45 22.28 -14.20
N TYR A 395 -3.15 21.98 -14.05
CA TYR A 395 -2.69 20.96 -13.11
C TYR A 395 -2.83 21.41 -11.66
N LEU A 396 -2.58 22.70 -11.37
CA LEU A 396 -2.83 23.25 -10.05
C LEU A 396 -4.31 23.15 -9.66
N LEU A 397 -5.21 23.51 -10.58
CA LEU A 397 -6.67 23.40 -10.37
C LEU A 397 -7.11 21.96 -10.07
N VAL A 398 -6.52 20.96 -10.73
CA VAL A 398 -6.79 19.54 -10.42
C VAL A 398 -6.31 19.19 -9.02
N ALA A 399 -5.13 19.63 -8.61
CA ALA A 399 -4.61 19.37 -7.26
C ALA A 399 -5.49 20.02 -6.17
N GLU A 400 -5.99 21.24 -6.39
CA GLU A 400 -6.93 21.92 -5.49
C GLU A 400 -8.28 21.19 -5.40
N ASP A 401 -8.81 20.69 -6.54
CA ASP A 401 -10.04 19.88 -6.56
C ASP A 401 -9.86 18.58 -5.77
N LEU A 402 -8.73 17.87 -5.99
CA LEU A 402 -8.42 16.66 -5.24
C LEU A 402 -8.26 16.92 -3.73
N ALA A 403 -7.65 18.03 -3.34
CA ALA A 403 -7.59 18.43 -1.93
C ALA A 403 -9.00 18.68 -1.33
N SER A 404 -9.94 19.20 -2.13
CA SER A 404 -11.33 19.36 -1.73
C SER A 404 -12.07 18.03 -1.61
N VAL A 405 -11.74 17.05 -2.47
CA VAL A 405 -12.24 15.67 -2.39
C VAL A 405 -11.73 14.99 -1.11
N LEU A 406 -10.46 15.19 -0.74
CA LEU A 406 -9.91 14.65 0.51
C LEU A 406 -10.72 15.12 1.72
N ASP A 407 -11.04 16.39 1.81
CA ASP A 407 -11.79 16.94 2.94
C ASP A 407 -13.21 16.40 3.03
N ARG A 408 -13.88 16.29 1.89
CA ARG A 408 -15.27 15.88 1.86
C ARG A 408 -15.47 14.39 2.10
N ASP A 409 -14.62 13.53 1.49
CA ASP A 409 -14.89 12.10 1.37
C ASP A 409 -13.99 11.23 2.26
N PHE A 410 -12.83 11.76 2.69
CA PHE A 410 -11.82 10.98 3.42
C PHE A 410 -11.52 11.50 4.82
N ALA A 411 -11.79 12.77 5.11
CA ALA A 411 -11.39 13.36 6.38
C ALA A 411 -12.07 12.70 7.59
N ASP A 412 -11.28 12.48 8.64
CA ASP A 412 -11.81 12.18 9.96
C ASP A 412 -11.99 13.49 10.75
N SER A 413 -13.24 13.95 10.82
CA SER A 413 -13.59 15.18 11.54
C SER A 413 -13.44 15.08 13.05
N ALA A 414 -13.36 13.88 13.62
CA ALA A 414 -13.28 13.66 15.06
C ALA A 414 -11.83 13.70 15.58
N VAL A 415 -10.92 13.01 14.88
CA VAL A 415 -9.53 12.84 15.34
C VAL A 415 -8.54 13.56 14.43
N GLY A 416 -8.88 13.79 13.18
CA GLY A 416 -8.00 14.32 12.15
C GLY A 416 -7.36 13.24 11.28
N GLY A 417 -6.67 13.66 10.23
CA GLY A 417 -6.14 12.78 9.19
C GLY A 417 -7.20 12.27 8.24
N TYR A 418 -6.82 11.39 7.32
CA TYR A 418 -7.64 10.87 6.24
C TYR A 418 -7.72 9.36 6.27
N PHE A 419 -8.91 8.82 6.03
CA PHE A 419 -9.13 7.39 5.90
C PHE A 419 -8.63 6.87 4.54
N ASP A 420 -8.38 5.57 4.45
CA ASP A 420 -7.90 4.86 3.25
C ASP A 420 -8.90 4.85 2.08
N SER A 421 -10.19 4.89 2.40
CA SER A 421 -11.30 4.79 1.44
C SER A 421 -12.34 5.88 1.67
N SER A 422 -13.08 6.25 0.61
CA SER A 422 -14.13 7.27 0.67
C SER A 422 -15.35 6.80 1.46
N THR A 423 -16.12 7.76 1.96
CA THR A 423 -17.44 7.47 2.56
C THR A 423 -18.43 7.06 1.48
N GLY A 424 -19.15 5.96 1.70
CA GLY A 424 -20.24 5.53 0.80
C GLY A 424 -19.81 4.70 -0.41
N ASP A 425 -18.59 4.16 -0.42
CA ASP A 425 -18.19 3.18 -1.44
C ASP A 425 -19.05 1.91 -1.32
N PRO A 426 -19.90 1.59 -2.33
CA PRO A 426 -20.72 0.39 -2.30
C PRO A 426 -19.90 -0.89 -2.44
N THR A 427 -18.66 -0.79 -2.92
CA THR A 427 -17.71 -1.92 -3.02
C THR A 427 -16.88 -2.07 -1.75
N ALA A 428 -17.01 -1.13 -0.80
CA ALA A 428 -16.34 -1.22 0.48
C ALA A 428 -16.63 -2.59 1.10
N PRO A 429 -15.61 -3.25 1.64
CA PRO A 429 -15.73 -4.62 2.13
C PRO A 429 -16.71 -4.72 3.28
N ALA A 430 -17.03 -5.95 3.64
CA ALA A 430 -17.77 -6.28 4.85
C ALA A 430 -17.11 -5.77 6.15
N LEU A 431 -15.95 -5.13 6.06
CA LEU A 431 -15.24 -4.56 7.19
C LEU A 431 -15.82 -3.18 7.54
N PRO A 432 -16.33 -3.01 8.75
CA PRO A 432 -16.97 -1.76 9.16
C PRO A 432 -15.99 -0.60 9.38
N ASP A 433 -14.68 -0.88 9.40
CA ASP A 433 -13.67 0.11 9.79
C ASP A 433 -12.79 0.52 8.61
N ARG A 434 -12.66 1.81 8.38
CA ARG A 434 -11.65 2.41 7.52
C ARG A 434 -10.35 2.61 8.31
N ALA A 435 -9.19 2.40 7.67
CA ALA A 435 -7.88 2.64 8.27
C ALA A 435 -7.34 4.03 7.89
N LYS A 436 -6.32 4.50 8.62
CA LYS A 436 -5.59 5.73 8.30
C LYS A 436 -4.14 5.37 7.93
N PRO A 437 -3.84 5.14 6.64
CA PRO A 437 -2.50 4.74 6.22
C PRO A 437 -1.51 5.89 6.42
N VAL A 438 -0.45 5.66 7.18
CA VAL A 438 0.60 6.66 7.47
C VAL A 438 2.00 6.15 7.16
N LEU A 439 2.21 4.83 7.25
CA LEU A 439 3.51 4.21 7.06
C LEU A 439 3.80 3.94 5.58
N ASP A 440 5.07 4.03 5.22
CA ASP A 440 5.54 3.71 3.88
C ASP A 440 5.46 2.20 3.62
N GLY A 441 4.91 1.85 2.47
CA GLY A 441 4.83 0.50 1.94
C GLY A 441 5.47 0.43 0.56
N LEU A 442 4.67 0.11 -0.47
CA LEU A 442 5.08 0.20 -1.88
C LEU A 442 5.03 1.64 -2.42
N LEU A 443 4.32 2.50 -1.74
CA LEU A 443 4.23 3.94 -1.98
C LEU A 443 4.43 4.67 -0.65
N PRO A 444 4.68 5.98 -0.66
CA PRO A 444 4.66 6.78 0.56
C PRO A 444 3.32 6.67 1.25
N GLY A 445 3.31 6.66 2.58
CA GLY A 445 2.07 6.56 3.36
C GLY A 445 1.03 7.59 2.93
N GLY A 446 -0.24 7.18 2.82
CA GLY A 446 -1.31 8.02 2.27
C GLY A 446 -1.48 9.35 3.01
N ASN A 447 -1.46 9.33 4.34
CA ASN A 447 -1.54 10.56 5.13
C ASN A 447 -0.25 11.41 5.09
N ALA A 448 0.92 10.77 4.97
CA ALA A 448 2.18 11.48 4.75
C ALA A 448 2.14 12.21 3.40
N SER A 449 1.69 11.53 2.34
CA SER A 449 1.51 12.13 1.01
C SER A 449 0.45 13.23 1.00
N ALA A 450 -0.65 13.08 1.75
CA ALA A 450 -1.67 14.12 1.90
C ALA A 450 -1.07 15.39 2.53
N ALA A 451 -0.30 15.23 3.62
CA ALA A 451 0.37 16.35 4.25
C ALA A 451 1.36 17.04 3.30
N GLN A 452 2.17 16.29 2.55
CA GLN A 452 3.09 16.86 1.56
C GLN A 452 2.35 17.62 0.46
N VAL A 453 1.28 17.05 -0.11
CA VAL A 453 0.45 17.72 -1.13
C VAL A 453 -0.14 19.03 -0.59
N LEU A 454 -0.62 19.03 0.65
CA LEU A 454 -1.17 20.23 1.27
C LEU A 454 -0.10 21.31 1.53
N LEU A 455 1.11 20.92 1.95
CA LEU A 455 2.23 21.86 2.08
C LEU A 455 2.63 22.47 0.73
N GLU A 456 2.72 21.65 -0.32
CA GLU A 456 3.00 22.12 -1.68
C GLU A 456 1.89 23.01 -2.24
N LEU A 457 0.62 22.75 -1.93
CA LEU A 457 -0.50 23.63 -2.28
C LEU A 457 -0.43 24.97 -1.54
N ALA A 458 -0.10 24.96 -0.25
CA ALA A 458 0.09 26.19 0.51
C ALA A 458 1.19 27.07 -0.12
N GLU A 459 2.29 26.47 -0.55
CA GLU A 459 3.39 27.16 -1.22
C GLU A 459 2.97 27.68 -2.62
N ALA A 460 2.26 26.87 -3.42
CA ALA A 460 1.87 27.23 -4.77
C ALA A 460 0.75 28.27 -4.85
N THR A 461 -0.14 28.32 -3.86
CA THR A 461 -1.32 29.20 -3.84
C THR A 461 -1.19 30.39 -2.89
N GLY A 462 -0.32 30.29 -1.88
CA GLY A 462 -0.25 31.26 -0.77
C GLY A 462 -1.40 31.14 0.23
N ASP A 463 -2.26 30.12 0.13
CA ASP A 463 -3.39 29.92 1.03
C ASP A 463 -2.95 29.18 2.31
N PRO A 464 -2.96 29.83 3.49
CA PRO A 464 -2.49 29.24 4.74
C PRO A 464 -3.36 28.08 5.22
N ARG A 465 -4.60 27.94 4.75
CA ARG A 465 -5.51 26.85 5.14
C ARG A 465 -4.94 25.49 4.78
N TYR A 466 -4.23 25.38 3.65
CA TYR A 466 -3.58 24.11 3.27
C TYR A 466 -2.50 23.70 4.26
N ARG A 467 -1.69 24.65 4.73
CA ARG A 467 -0.67 24.40 5.76
C ARG A 467 -1.29 23.95 7.07
N GLN A 468 -2.32 24.65 7.56
CA GLN A 468 -3.02 24.29 8.79
C GLN A 468 -3.58 22.86 8.73
N ARG A 469 -4.11 22.45 7.58
CA ARG A 469 -4.60 21.10 7.35
C ARG A 469 -3.48 20.05 7.34
N ALA A 470 -2.33 20.37 6.73
CA ALA A 470 -1.17 19.49 6.75
C ALA A 470 -0.67 19.26 8.17
N GLU A 471 -0.51 20.33 8.96
CA GLU A 471 -0.08 20.27 10.36
C GLU A 471 -1.07 19.46 11.21
N ALA A 472 -2.38 19.72 11.09
CA ALA A 472 -3.42 18.96 11.78
C ALA A 472 -3.40 17.45 11.41
N THR A 473 -3.11 17.11 10.14
CA THR A 473 -2.96 15.73 9.69
C THR A 473 -1.75 15.05 10.34
N LEU A 474 -0.60 15.74 10.36
CA LEU A 474 0.61 15.25 11.00
C LEU A 474 0.45 15.09 12.50
N GLU A 475 -0.15 16.06 13.19
CA GLU A 475 -0.42 16.00 14.62
C GLU A 475 -1.36 14.84 15.00
N ALA A 476 -2.38 14.60 14.18
CA ALA A 476 -3.34 13.52 14.40
C ALA A 476 -2.69 12.14 14.42
N LEU A 477 -1.55 11.96 13.72
CA LEU A 477 -0.91 10.67 13.48
C LEU A 477 0.52 10.56 14.06
N ALA A 478 0.97 11.56 14.82
CA ALA A 478 2.34 11.63 15.34
C ALA A 478 2.74 10.41 16.20
N GLY A 479 1.83 9.83 16.96
CA GLY A 479 2.08 8.64 17.76
C GLY A 479 2.11 7.33 16.96
N ALA A 480 1.48 7.29 15.79
CA ALA A 480 1.43 6.08 14.95
C ALA A 480 2.77 5.75 14.28
N VAL A 481 3.67 6.74 14.17
CA VAL A 481 4.97 6.59 13.49
C VAL A 481 6.14 6.28 14.43
N SER A 482 5.91 6.36 15.74
CA SER A 482 6.96 6.11 16.73
C SER A 482 7.51 4.70 16.63
N ARG A 483 8.84 4.58 16.54
CA ARG A 483 9.60 3.31 16.46
C ARG A 483 9.35 2.50 15.16
N GLU A 484 8.77 3.10 14.12
CA GLU A 484 8.53 2.43 12.83
C GLU A 484 9.76 2.46 11.89
N GLY A 485 10.85 3.13 12.29
CA GLY A 485 12.09 3.18 11.53
C GLY A 485 11.90 3.75 10.13
N THR A 486 12.49 3.11 9.12
CA THR A 486 12.43 3.59 7.72
C THR A 486 11.01 3.65 7.15
N ARG A 487 10.04 2.96 7.74
CA ARG A 487 8.64 3.02 7.30
C ARG A 487 7.93 4.33 7.65
N ALA A 488 8.49 5.13 8.56
CA ALA A 488 7.98 6.45 8.91
C ALA A 488 8.63 7.59 8.10
N ALA A 489 9.48 7.27 7.14
CA ALA A 489 10.35 8.25 6.50
C ALA A 489 9.58 9.35 5.76
N SER A 490 8.53 9.02 5.00
CA SER A 490 7.72 10.03 4.29
C SER A 490 6.94 10.92 5.24
N TYR A 491 6.40 10.35 6.35
CA TYR A 491 5.75 11.15 7.39
C TYR A 491 6.74 12.14 8.03
N LEU A 492 7.92 11.65 8.42
CA LEU A 492 8.95 12.49 9.03
C LEU A 492 9.46 13.57 8.07
N ALA A 493 9.57 13.26 6.77
CA ALA A 493 9.94 14.26 5.76
C ALA A 493 8.87 15.37 5.64
N ALA A 494 7.58 15.02 5.69
CA ALA A 494 6.51 16.00 5.71
C ALA A 494 6.52 16.84 7.00
N ALA A 495 6.79 16.21 8.17
CA ALA A 495 6.92 16.90 9.44
C ALA A 495 8.12 17.87 9.45
N GLU A 496 9.27 17.46 8.91
CA GLU A 496 10.45 18.32 8.73
C GLU A 496 10.13 19.55 7.85
N GLN A 497 9.40 19.36 6.75
CA GLN A 497 8.97 20.46 5.88
C GLN A 497 7.98 21.40 6.58
N ALA A 498 7.07 20.88 7.40
CA ALA A 498 6.15 21.70 8.17
C ALA A 498 6.91 22.56 9.22
N LEU A 499 7.92 21.99 9.87
CA LEU A 499 8.76 22.70 10.85
C LEU A 499 9.66 23.76 10.21
N ASP A 500 10.21 23.51 9.02
CA ASP A 500 11.10 24.45 8.31
C ASP A 500 10.41 25.79 8.04
N ALA A 501 9.14 25.75 7.71
CA ALA A 501 8.35 26.96 7.45
C ALA A 501 8.06 27.81 8.70
N HIS A 502 8.11 27.22 9.90
CA HIS A 502 8.04 27.95 11.17
C HIS A 502 9.40 28.56 11.57
N GLY A 503 10.51 28.00 11.08
CA GLY A 503 11.87 28.43 11.43
C GLY A 503 12.17 29.88 11.07
N HIS A 504 11.64 30.41 9.98
CA HIS A 504 11.82 31.82 9.59
C HIS A 504 11.02 32.78 10.47
N ASP A 505 9.85 32.39 10.94
CA ASP A 505 8.96 33.24 11.75
C ASP A 505 9.31 33.15 13.26
N TRP A 506 9.86 32.00 13.70
CA TRP A 506 10.21 31.76 15.09
C TRP A 506 11.46 32.53 15.52
N LEU A 507 12.47 32.67 14.63
CA LEU A 507 13.68 33.48 14.86
C LEU A 507 13.38 34.98 14.87
N GLN A 508 12.23 35.43 14.34
CA GLN A 508 11.81 36.84 14.39
C GLN A 508 10.91 37.16 15.59
N ARG A 509 10.42 36.16 16.35
CA ARG A 509 9.50 36.33 17.50
C ARG A 509 10.14 36.10 18.87
N HIS A 510 11.40 35.72 18.91
CA HIS A 510 12.21 35.53 20.12
C HIS A 510 13.62 36.11 19.91
#